data_ccee7285289b90e4489be365e1867449
#
_entry.id   ccee7285289b90e4489be365e1867449
#
_cell.length_a   1.000
_cell.length_b   1.000
_cell.length_c   1.000
_cell.angle_alpha   90.00
_cell.angle_beta   90.00
_cell.angle_gamma   90.00
#
_symmetry.space_group_name_H-M   'P 1'
#
loop_
_entity.id
_entity.type
_entity.pdbx_description
1 polymer ?
#
loop_
_entity_poly.entity_id
_entity_poly.type
_entity_poly.pdbx_seq_one_letter_code
_entity_poly.pdbx_strand_id
1 'polypeptide(L)'
;MLLDRKKKLLPLLGYFGLLILIVVAAFLTGKQGGGETIKEVMKDAVLHEDNRIAFLGGMTVNPGLISAYTVTGILLLFAAVMRIFVIPHFKEIPGKLQTLLETLVGMFDHLAKSNSPHRNGFLGAYVFGAGVYIFVSTIFELLGLQVVTTTGRSMSMPAPLSDINGAIAMGCVSYLVILSGGIASNGFRGVGSTLKEFSLPISMSFRLFGAMLSGLLVTELVYYTIMLSIVLPVIVAVLFTLLHALIQTYVLTMLTSMFYGEVSEPHQKKNKKG
;
A
#
# COMPACT_ATOMS: atom_id res chain seq x y z
N MET A 1 -43.26 -13.40 -13.20
CA MET A 1 -41.98 -13.74 -12.56
C MET A 1 -40.90 -14.29 -13.53
N LEU A 2 -41.24 -15.15 -14.50
CA LEU A 2 -40.28 -15.67 -15.50
C LEU A 2 -39.88 -14.68 -16.60
N LEU A 3 -40.77 -13.76 -17.00
CA LEU A 3 -40.49 -12.73 -18.01
C LEU A 3 -39.54 -11.62 -17.50
N ASP A 4 -39.54 -11.35 -16.22
CA ASP A 4 -38.70 -10.33 -15.60
C ASP A 4 -37.24 -10.81 -15.39
N ARG A 5 -37.05 -12.12 -15.18
CA ARG A 5 -35.74 -12.76 -15.19
C ARG A 5 -35.10 -12.74 -16.58
N LYS A 6 -35.87 -12.96 -17.64
CA LYS A 6 -35.32 -12.90 -19.02
C LYS A 6 -34.88 -11.50 -19.41
N LYS A 7 -35.59 -10.45 -18.98
CA LYS A 7 -35.21 -9.05 -19.24
C LYS A 7 -33.89 -8.64 -18.54
N LYS A 8 -33.59 -9.24 -17.39
CA LYS A 8 -32.29 -8.99 -16.69
C LYS A 8 -31.15 -9.88 -17.19
N LEU A 9 -31.46 -11.05 -17.77
CA LEU A 9 -30.44 -11.96 -18.32
C LEU A 9 -29.91 -11.48 -19.69
N LEU A 10 -30.74 -10.81 -20.47
CA LEU A 10 -30.38 -10.36 -21.82
C LEU A 10 -29.18 -9.38 -21.83
N PRO A 11 -29.15 -8.32 -21.00
CA PRO A 11 -27.99 -7.44 -20.92
C PRO A 11 -26.76 -8.16 -20.33
N LEU A 12 -26.93 -9.10 -19.40
CA LEU A 12 -25.84 -9.88 -18.82
C LEU A 12 -25.20 -10.79 -19.88
N LEU A 13 -26.02 -11.48 -20.69
CA LEU A 13 -25.53 -12.31 -21.81
C LEU A 13 -24.86 -11.43 -22.90
N GLY A 14 -25.39 -10.23 -23.17
CA GLY A 14 -24.78 -9.26 -24.06
C GLY A 14 -23.39 -8.81 -23.56
N TYR A 15 -23.26 -8.57 -22.25
CA TYR A 15 -22.00 -8.20 -21.61
C TYR A 15 -20.95 -9.34 -21.69
N PHE A 16 -21.38 -10.57 -21.39
CA PHE A 16 -20.53 -11.76 -21.54
C PHE A 16 -20.15 -12.02 -23.00
N GLY A 17 -21.08 -11.84 -23.94
CA GLY A 17 -20.80 -11.95 -25.36
C GLY A 17 -19.79 -10.93 -25.86
N LEU A 18 -19.93 -9.67 -25.41
CA LEU A 18 -18.97 -8.61 -25.71
C LEU A 18 -17.58 -8.91 -25.12
N LEU A 19 -17.53 -9.42 -23.91
CA LEU A 19 -16.28 -9.77 -23.23
C LEU A 19 -15.57 -10.92 -23.95
N ILE A 20 -16.31 -11.95 -24.36
CA ILE A 20 -15.78 -13.06 -25.17
C ILE A 20 -15.28 -12.54 -26.53
N LEU A 21 -16.02 -11.64 -27.18
CA LEU A 21 -15.65 -11.06 -28.47
C LEU A 21 -14.38 -10.23 -28.37
N ILE A 22 -14.20 -9.47 -27.31
CA ILE A 22 -12.97 -8.71 -27.03
C ILE A 22 -11.79 -9.67 -26.79
N VAL A 23 -11.99 -10.74 -26.03
CA VAL A 23 -10.95 -11.75 -25.78
C VAL A 23 -10.56 -12.47 -27.09
N VAL A 24 -11.54 -12.83 -27.92
CA VAL A 24 -11.29 -13.46 -29.24
C VAL A 24 -10.57 -12.48 -30.18
N ALA A 25 -10.99 -11.20 -30.20
CA ALA A 25 -10.32 -10.17 -30.98
C ALA A 25 -8.85 -9.96 -30.51
N ALA A 26 -8.60 -9.97 -29.21
CA ALA A 26 -7.25 -9.91 -28.64
C ALA A 26 -6.39 -11.11 -29.06
N PHE A 27 -7.00 -12.30 -29.09
CA PHE A 27 -6.34 -13.52 -29.58
C PHE A 27 -5.96 -13.46 -31.08
N LEU A 28 -6.82 -12.84 -31.88
CA LEU A 28 -6.61 -12.76 -33.35
C LEU A 28 -5.67 -11.60 -33.74
N THR A 29 -5.58 -10.55 -32.94
CA THR A 29 -4.78 -9.35 -33.25
C THR A 29 -3.45 -9.29 -32.50
N GLY A 30 -3.17 -10.23 -31.59
CA GLY A 30 -1.95 -10.26 -30.78
C GLY A 30 -0.68 -10.38 -31.64
N LYS A 31 0.15 -9.34 -31.65
CA LYS A 31 1.50 -9.36 -32.21
C LYS A 31 2.45 -10.07 -31.25
N GLN A 32 3.33 -10.90 -31.78
CA GLN A 32 4.40 -11.52 -30.98
C GLN A 32 5.37 -10.44 -30.46
N GLY A 33 5.60 -10.40 -29.16
CA GLY A 33 6.49 -9.48 -28.50
C GLY A 33 7.92 -9.64 -28.95
N GLY A 34 8.62 -8.53 -28.97
CA GLY A 34 10.02 -8.48 -29.35
C GLY A 34 10.89 -9.30 -28.39
N GLY A 35 11.98 -9.84 -28.92
CA GLY A 35 12.89 -10.86 -28.45
C GLY A 35 13.50 -10.80 -27.04
N GLU A 36 12.93 -10.11 -26.07
CA GLU A 36 13.37 -10.15 -24.68
C GLU A 36 12.74 -11.35 -23.95
N THR A 37 13.55 -12.06 -23.19
CA THR A 37 13.11 -13.21 -22.41
C THR A 37 12.28 -12.73 -21.21
N ILE A 38 11.18 -13.45 -20.86
CA ILE A 38 10.40 -13.18 -19.61
C ILE A 38 11.29 -12.90 -18.42
N LYS A 39 12.38 -13.65 -18.28
CA LYS A 39 13.35 -13.49 -17.17
C LYS A 39 14.03 -12.12 -17.17
N GLU A 40 14.33 -11.57 -18.32
CA GLU A 40 14.98 -10.25 -18.47
C GLU A 40 13.99 -9.14 -18.12
N VAL A 41 12.78 -9.22 -18.63
CA VAL A 41 11.68 -8.27 -18.32
C VAL A 41 11.39 -8.27 -16.80
N MET A 42 11.25 -9.46 -16.21
CA MET A 42 11.03 -9.58 -14.77
C MET A 42 12.23 -9.12 -13.93
N LYS A 43 13.46 -9.34 -14.40
CA LYS A 43 14.67 -8.86 -13.72
C LYS A 43 14.74 -7.34 -13.74
N ASP A 44 14.47 -6.70 -14.87
CA ASP A 44 14.49 -5.23 -14.99
C ASP A 44 13.38 -4.58 -14.15
N ALA A 45 12.19 -5.17 -14.11
CA ALA A 45 11.09 -4.71 -13.26
C ALA A 45 11.44 -4.71 -11.76
N VAL A 46 12.34 -5.59 -11.32
CA VAL A 46 12.75 -5.69 -9.90
C VAL A 46 13.95 -4.84 -9.59
N LEU A 47 14.98 -4.86 -10.44
CA LEU A 47 16.29 -4.26 -10.15
C LEU A 47 16.40 -2.82 -10.63
N HIS A 48 15.59 -2.40 -11.60
CA HIS A 48 15.62 -1.07 -12.22
C HIS A 48 17.05 -0.62 -12.61
N GLU A 49 17.89 -1.58 -13.06
CA GLU A 49 19.30 -1.30 -13.39
C GLU A 49 19.42 -0.29 -14.55
N ASP A 50 18.56 -0.42 -15.56
CA ASP A 50 18.53 0.43 -16.76
C ASP A 50 17.57 1.62 -16.62
N ASN A 51 16.68 1.60 -15.62
CA ASN A 51 15.60 2.56 -15.43
C ASN A 51 15.86 3.54 -14.28
N ARG A 52 17.07 4.09 -14.20
CA ARG A 52 17.40 5.14 -13.23
C ARG A 52 16.97 6.52 -13.72
N ILE A 53 16.64 7.38 -12.78
CA ILE A 53 16.19 8.75 -13.07
C ILE A 53 17.25 9.74 -12.55
N ALA A 54 17.57 10.76 -13.36
CA ALA A 54 18.44 11.85 -12.90
C ALA A 54 17.65 12.77 -11.96
N PHE A 55 18.14 12.93 -10.74
CA PHE A 55 17.55 13.77 -9.72
C PHE A 55 18.56 14.78 -9.21
N LEU A 56 18.12 16.06 -9.01
CA LEU A 56 18.87 17.16 -8.39
C LEU A 56 20.41 17.12 -8.62
N GLY A 57 20.86 17.50 -9.81
CA GLY A 57 22.29 17.71 -10.08
C GLY A 57 23.07 16.50 -10.60
N GLY A 58 22.38 15.50 -11.17
CA GLY A 58 23.03 14.38 -11.86
C GLY A 58 23.19 13.10 -11.06
N MET A 59 22.66 13.04 -9.84
CA MET A 59 22.58 11.78 -9.09
C MET A 59 21.51 10.88 -9.70
N THR A 60 21.89 9.64 -10.03
CA THR A 60 20.93 8.64 -10.53
C THR A 60 20.26 7.93 -9.37
N VAL A 61 18.94 8.03 -9.28
CA VAL A 61 18.15 7.46 -8.19
C VAL A 61 17.14 6.42 -8.72
N ASN A 62 16.73 5.54 -7.82
CA ASN A 62 15.67 4.58 -8.10
C ASN A 62 14.32 5.32 -8.29
N PRO A 63 13.54 4.95 -9.31
CA PRO A 63 12.18 5.50 -9.54
C PRO A 63 11.27 5.42 -8.31
N GLY A 64 11.35 4.35 -7.51
CA GLY A 64 10.59 4.18 -6.28
C GLY A 64 10.81 5.29 -5.25
N LEU A 65 12.03 5.85 -5.18
CA LEU A 65 12.32 6.98 -4.29
C LEU A 65 11.58 8.24 -4.73
N ILE A 66 11.54 8.52 -6.04
CA ILE A 66 10.80 9.67 -6.59
C ILE A 66 9.30 9.50 -6.35
N SER A 67 8.77 8.29 -6.56
CA SER A 67 7.39 7.96 -6.23
C SER A 67 7.09 8.20 -4.75
N ALA A 68 8.00 7.81 -3.83
CA ALA A 68 7.83 8.03 -2.40
C ALA A 68 7.75 9.52 -2.04
N TYR A 69 8.63 10.35 -2.59
CA TYR A 69 8.56 11.80 -2.38
C TYR A 69 7.29 12.40 -2.97
N THR A 70 6.89 11.97 -4.15
CA THR A 70 5.67 12.46 -4.81
C THR A 70 4.43 12.13 -3.99
N VAL A 71 4.27 10.88 -3.57
CA VAL A 71 3.14 10.46 -2.73
C VAL A 71 3.14 11.18 -1.39
N THR A 72 4.31 11.30 -0.75
CA THR A 72 4.43 12.03 0.51
C THR A 72 4.04 13.50 0.35
N GLY A 73 4.51 14.15 -0.72
CA GLY A 73 4.14 15.53 -1.03
C GLY A 73 2.64 15.72 -1.26
N ILE A 74 2.02 14.82 -2.03
CA ILE A 74 0.57 14.83 -2.27
C ILE A 74 -0.21 14.67 -0.96
N LEU A 75 0.19 13.70 -0.12
CA LEU A 75 -0.47 13.47 1.17
C LEU A 75 -0.33 14.63 2.13
N LEU A 76 0.86 15.24 2.21
CA LEU A 76 1.09 16.42 3.04
C LEU A 76 0.29 17.63 2.55
N LEU A 77 0.24 17.86 1.24
CA LEU A 77 -0.58 18.92 0.65
C LEU A 77 -2.06 18.68 0.95
N PHE A 78 -2.53 17.45 0.74
CA PHE A 78 -3.90 17.07 1.05
C PHE A 78 -4.23 17.28 2.53
N ALA A 79 -3.36 16.84 3.43
CA ALA A 79 -3.52 17.03 4.87
C ALA A 79 -3.55 18.53 5.25
N ALA A 80 -2.68 19.36 4.64
CA ALA A 80 -2.67 20.80 4.85
C ALA A 80 -3.97 21.45 4.38
N VAL A 81 -4.45 21.11 3.18
CA VAL A 81 -5.73 21.61 2.64
C VAL A 81 -6.88 21.19 3.56
N MET A 82 -6.92 19.94 3.98
CA MET A 82 -7.93 19.44 4.91
C MET A 82 -7.88 20.20 6.26
N ARG A 83 -6.70 20.41 6.80
CA ARG A 83 -6.52 21.12 8.08
C ARG A 83 -6.92 22.58 8.02
N ILE A 84 -6.61 23.27 6.91
CA ILE A 84 -6.83 24.71 6.79
C ILE A 84 -8.25 25.04 6.33
N PHE A 85 -8.77 24.30 5.36
CA PHE A 85 -10.03 24.65 4.71
C PHE A 85 -11.23 23.79 5.13
N VAL A 86 -11.05 22.51 5.44
CA VAL A 86 -12.17 21.58 5.66
C VAL A 86 -12.50 21.43 7.13
N ILE A 87 -11.51 21.14 7.97
CA ILE A 87 -11.71 20.90 9.41
C ILE A 87 -12.35 22.09 10.13
N PRO A 88 -11.98 23.36 9.84
CA PRO A 88 -12.62 24.51 10.53
C PRO A 88 -14.12 24.67 10.23
N HIS A 89 -14.62 24.03 9.16
CA HIS A 89 -16.02 24.08 8.77
C HIS A 89 -16.84 22.86 9.27
N PHE A 90 -16.26 22.02 10.11
CA PHE A 90 -16.97 20.90 10.71
C PHE A 90 -18.07 21.39 11.65
N LYS A 91 -19.24 20.74 11.55
CA LYS A 91 -20.45 21.09 12.32
C LYS A 91 -20.79 19.97 13.30
N GLU A 92 -21.58 20.30 14.32
CA GLU A 92 -22.12 19.30 15.27
C GLU A 92 -22.99 18.24 14.58
N ILE A 93 -23.76 18.64 13.55
CA ILE A 93 -24.47 17.70 12.67
C ILE A 93 -23.59 17.48 11.43
N PRO A 94 -22.94 16.31 11.31
CA PRO A 94 -21.94 16.08 10.29
C PRO A 94 -22.57 15.96 8.88
N GLY A 95 -21.98 16.65 7.92
CA GLY A 95 -22.28 16.46 6.51
C GLY A 95 -21.61 15.17 5.96
N LYS A 96 -21.98 14.74 4.75
CA LYS A 96 -21.49 13.48 4.13
C LYS A 96 -19.97 13.36 4.12
N LEU A 97 -19.26 14.43 3.77
CA LEU A 97 -17.80 14.45 3.73
C LEU A 97 -17.19 14.35 5.14
N GLN A 98 -17.75 15.08 6.10
CA GLN A 98 -17.34 15.03 7.50
C GLN A 98 -17.54 13.62 8.06
N THR A 99 -18.71 13.01 7.84
CA THR A 99 -19.01 11.64 8.27
C THR A 99 -18.02 10.63 7.68
N LEU A 100 -17.68 10.76 6.39
CA LEU A 100 -16.70 9.88 5.74
C LEU A 100 -15.33 9.97 6.42
N LEU A 101 -14.85 11.19 6.67
CA LEU A 101 -13.55 11.42 7.29
C LEU A 101 -13.53 10.95 8.75
N GLU A 102 -14.55 11.27 9.51
CA GLU A 102 -14.69 10.84 10.90
C GLU A 102 -14.77 9.32 11.01
N THR A 103 -15.50 8.66 10.10
CA THR A 103 -15.56 7.19 10.03
C THR A 103 -14.20 6.58 9.71
N LEU A 104 -13.49 7.14 8.72
CA LEU A 104 -12.17 6.65 8.33
C LEU A 104 -11.16 6.79 9.48
N VAL A 105 -11.06 7.97 10.09
CA VAL A 105 -10.17 8.22 11.23
C VAL A 105 -10.59 7.37 12.44
N GLY A 106 -11.90 7.30 12.69
CA GLY A 106 -12.46 6.51 13.79
C GLY A 106 -12.17 5.02 13.69
N MET A 107 -12.13 4.46 12.48
CA MET A 107 -11.78 3.06 12.26
C MET A 107 -10.35 2.76 12.74
N PHE A 108 -9.37 3.59 12.39
CA PHE A 108 -7.98 3.42 12.82
C PHE A 108 -7.78 3.74 14.30
N ASP A 109 -8.47 4.74 14.82
CA ASP A 109 -8.43 5.08 16.25
C ASP A 109 -9.03 3.95 17.10
N HIS A 110 -10.13 3.36 16.67
CA HIS A 110 -10.71 2.17 17.31
C HIS A 110 -9.74 0.98 17.28
N LEU A 111 -9.06 0.75 16.17
CA LEU A 111 -8.04 -0.29 16.05
C LEU A 111 -6.90 -0.08 17.05
N ALA A 112 -6.42 1.14 17.20
CA ALA A 112 -5.38 1.49 18.17
C ALA A 112 -5.87 1.31 19.61
N LYS A 113 -7.10 1.75 19.92
CA LYS A 113 -7.68 1.65 21.26
C LYS A 113 -7.98 0.22 21.67
N SER A 114 -8.45 -0.62 20.75
CA SER A 114 -8.74 -2.03 21.04
C SER A 114 -7.49 -2.85 21.35
N ASN A 115 -6.38 -2.55 20.68
CA ASN A 115 -5.11 -3.28 20.87
C ASN A 115 -4.24 -2.68 21.99
N SER A 116 -4.34 -1.38 22.26
CA SER A 116 -3.58 -0.69 23.30
C SER A 116 -4.47 0.26 24.11
N PRO A 117 -5.38 -0.26 24.96
CA PRO A 117 -6.31 0.56 25.72
C PRO A 117 -5.63 1.46 26.74
N HIS A 118 -4.46 1.07 27.25
CA HIS A 118 -3.70 1.77 28.27
C HIS A 118 -2.82 2.91 27.71
N ARG A 119 -2.47 2.88 26.40
CA ARG A 119 -1.62 3.89 25.79
C ARG A 119 -1.85 3.98 24.28
N ASN A 120 -2.78 4.83 23.84
CA ASN A 120 -3.20 4.86 22.43
C ASN A 120 -3.12 6.24 21.76
N GLY A 121 -2.85 7.34 22.47
CA GLY A 121 -2.95 8.68 21.91
C GLY A 121 -2.06 8.94 20.68
N PHE A 122 -0.78 8.55 20.75
CA PHE A 122 0.14 8.66 19.59
C PHE A 122 -0.09 7.53 18.59
N LEU A 123 -0.43 6.33 19.08
CA LEU A 123 -0.60 5.14 18.26
C LEU A 123 -1.70 5.32 17.20
N GLY A 124 -2.85 5.88 17.58
CA GLY A 124 -3.96 6.13 16.65
C GLY A 124 -3.56 7.03 15.48
N ALA A 125 -2.83 8.11 15.76
CA ALA A 125 -2.33 9.03 14.74
C ALA A 125 -1.31 8.33 13.81
N TYR A 126 -0.39 7.54 14.37
CA TYR A 126 0.59 6.81 13.59
C TYR A 126 -0.08 5.75 12.68
N VAL A 127 -0.96 4.93 13.26
CA VAL A 127 -1.65 3.85 12.53
C VAL A 127 -2.50 4.40 11.39
N PHE A 128 -3.17 5.54 11.62
CA PHE A 128 -3.89 6.25 10.56
C PHE A 128 -2.94 6.73 9.45
N GLY A 129 -1.87 7.45 9.82
CA GLY A 129 -0.92 7.99 8.86
C GLY A 129 -0.23 6.90 8.04
N ALA A 130 0.24 5.84 8.71
CA ALA A 130 0.85 4.68 8.06
C ALA A 130 -0.13 3.95 7.14
N GLY A 131 -1.37 3.74 7.60
CA GLY A 131 -2.41 3.09 6.82
C GLY A 131 -2.75 3.86 5.54
N VAL A 132 -2.97 5.17 5.66
CA VAL A 132 -3.24 6.04 4.51
C VAL A 132 -2.04 6.07 3.55
N TYR A 133 -0.81 6.15 4.07
CA TYR A 133 0.39 6.13 3.25
C TYR A 133 0.52 4.83 2.45
N ILE A 134 0.35 3.66 3.09
CA ILE A 134 0.44 2.36 2.41
C ILE A 134 -0.65 2.25 1.35
N PHE A 135 -1.88 2.61 1.68
CA PHE A 135 -3.01 2.52 0.77
C PHE A 135 -2.82 3.40 -0.46
N VAL A 136 -2.49 4.69 -0.25
CA VAL A 136 -2.30 5.64 -1.35
C VAL A 136 -1.06 5.30 -2.18
N SER A 137 0.06 4.92 -1.54
CA SER A 137 1.28 4.53 -2.27
C SER A 137 1.09 3.27 -3.10
N THR A 138 0.26 2.34 -2.66
CA THR A 138 -0.06 1.16 -3.46
C THR A 138 -0.96 1.50 -4.65
N ILE A 139 -1.99 2.33 -4.45
CA ILE A 139 -2.88 2.75 -5.54
C ILE A 139 -2.18 3.68 -6.52
N PHE A 140 -1.13 4.39 -6.09
CA PHE A 140 -0.38 5.32 -6.93
C PHE A 140 0.12 4.69 -8.24
N GLU A 141 0.49 3.41 -8.21
CA GLU A 141 0.88 2.65 -9.40
C GLU A 141 -0.24 2.60 -10.45
N LEU A 142 -1.51 2.53 -10.05
CA LEU A 142 -2.65 2.50 -10.97
C LEU A 142 -2.86 3.82 -11.71
N LEU A 143 -2.31 4.94 -11.21
CA LEU A 143 -2.39 6.23 -11.90
C LEU A 143 -1.56 6.26 -13.18
N GLY A 144 -0.62 5.33 -13.35
CA GLY A 144 0.20 5.20 -14.55
C GLY A 144 1.02 6.45 -14.87
N LEU A 145 1.41 7.23 -13.84
CA LEU A 145 2.23 8.43 -14.04
C LEU A 145 3.56 8.05 -14.67
N GLN A 146 3.89 8.69 -15.78
CA GLN A 146 5.09 8.38 -16.51
C GLN A 146 6.21 9.39 -16.19
N VAL A 147 7.42 8.88 -16.15
CA VAL A 147 8.63 9.65 -15.95
C VAL A 147 9.65 9.25 -17.02
N VAL A 148 10.50 10.19 -17.39
CA VAL A 148 11.57 9.96 -18.38
C VAL A 148 12.83 9.54 -17.64
N THR A 149 13.38 8.38 -18.02
CA THR A 149 14.63 7.86 -17.47
C THR A 149 15.84 8.60 -18.02
N THR A 150 17.02 8.41 -17.40
CA THR A 150 18.30 8.96 -17.91
C THR A 150 18.65 8.46 -19.30
N THR A 151 18.11 7.32 -19.70
CA THR A 151 18.27 6.74 -21.04
C THR A 151 17.29 7.31 -22.08
N GLY A 152 16.42 8.26 -21.68
CA GLY A 152 15.41 8.87 -22.54
C GLY A 152 14.17 8.00 -22.79
N ARG A 153 14.04 6.86 -22.09
CA ARG A 153 12.85 6.01 -22.16
C ARG A 153 11.80 6.50 -21.17
N SER A 154 10.53 6.43 -21.57
CA SER A 154 9.41 6.67 -20.66
C SER A 154 9.08 5.38 -19.90
N MET A 155 8.92 5.47 -18.58
CA MET A 155 8.46 4.38 -17.73
C MET A 155 7.36 4.85 -16.79
N SER A 156 6.48 3.93 -16.38
CA SER A 156 5.51 4.21 -15.34
C SER A 156 6.19 4.25 -13.98
N MET A 157 5.76 5.19 -13.12
CA MET A 157 6.29 5.29 -11.76
C MET A 157 5.78 4.11 -10.93
N PRO A 158 6.70 3.29 -10.35
CA PRO A 158 6.31 2.15 -9.52
C PRO A 158 5.71 2.61 -8.20
N ALA A 159 5.00 1.71 -7.51
CA ALA A 159 4.57 1.97 -6.15
C ALA A 159 5.79 2.21 -5.23
N PRO A 160 5.76 3.22 -4.33
CA PRO A 160 6.87 3.49 -3.40
C PRO A 160 7.35 2.29 -2.59
N LEU A 161 6.43 1.40 -2.22
CA LEU A 161 6.72 0.22 -1.39
C LEU A 161 7.09 -1.03 -2.20
N SER A 162 7.09 -0.96 -3.54
CA SER A 162 7.68 -2.00 -4.39
C SER A 162 9.21 -1.96 -4.38
N ASP A 163 9.81 -0.84 -3.95
CA ASP A 163 11.24 -0.75 -3.65
C ASP A 163 11.52 -1.35 -2.27
N ILE A 164 12.52 -2.23 -2.20
CA ILE A 164 12.93 -2.88 -0.96
C ILE A 164 13.36 -1.86 0.11
N ASN A 165 14.01 -0.77 -0.28
CA ASN A 165 14.45 0.27 0.66
C ASN A 165 13.25 1.00 1.27
N GLY A 166 12.20 1.29 0.48
CA GLY A 166 10.96 1.87 0.96
C GLY A 166 10.23 0.94 1.94
N ALA A 167 10.17 -0.34 1.62
CA ALA A 167 9.55 -1.35 2.48
C ALA A 167 10.33 -1.53 3.80
N ILE A 168 11.68 -1.55 3.76
CA ILE A 168 12.54 -1.61 4.96
C ILE A 168 12.35 -0.36 5.80
N ALA A 169 12.35 0.82 5.20
CA ALA A 169 12.14 2.08 5.92
C ALA A 169 10.80 2.08 6.66
N MET A 170 9.73 1.65 6.00
CA MET A 170 8.39 1.57 6.62
C MET A 170 8.33 0.55 7.76
N GLY A 171 8.95 -0.63 7.58
CA GLY A 171 9.06 -1.65 8.63
C GLY A 171 9.86 -1.15 9.84
N CYS A 172 10.98 -0.46 9.60
CA CYS A 172 11.81 0.13 10.65
C CYS A 172 11.09 1.25 11.41
N VAL A 173 10.37 2.14 10.70
CA VAL A 173 9.59 3.20 11.34
C VAL A 173 8.50 2.60 12.22
N SER A 174 7.77 1.58 11.75
CA SER A 174 6.78 0.86 12.55
C SER A 174 7.39 0.23 13.81
N TYR A 175 8.57 -0.37 13.67
CA TYR A 175 9.30 -0.94 14.81
C TYR A 175 9.77 0.13 15.81
N LEU A 176 10.24 1.28 15.35
CA LEU A 176 10.61 2.41 16.22
C LEU A 176 9.40 2.93 17.00
N VAL A 177 8.22 2.94 16.41
CA VAL A 177 6.97 3.29 17.11
C VAL A 177 6.67 2.26 18.21
N ILE A 178 6.77 0.97 17.91
CA ILE A 178 6.60 -0.11 18.90
C ILE A 178 7.62 0.05 20.05
N LEU A 179 8.88 0.29 19.70
CA LEU A 179 9.95 0.52 20.67
C LEU A 179 9.66 1.74 21.57
N SER A 180 9.16 2.83 20.98
CA SER A 180 8.77 4.03 21.73
C SER A 180 7.68 3.74 22.77
N GLY A 181 6.71 2.89 22.44
CA GLY A 181 5.67 2.43 23.36
C GLY A 181 6.24 1.65 24.53
N GLY A 182 7.16 0.72 24.26
CA GLY A 182 7.85 -0.08 25.26
C GLY A 182 8.68 0.78 26.22
N ILE A 183 9.49 1.72 25.68
CA ILE A 183 10.29 2.65 26.48
C ILE A 183 9.40 3.53 27.36
N ALA A 184 8.37 4.09 26.79
CA ALA A 184 7.51 5.05 27.46
C ALA A 184 6.65 4.42 28.58
N SER A 185 6.39 3.12 28.55
CA SER A 185 5.62 2.40 29.58
C SER A 185 6.52 1.68 30.59
N ASN A 186 7.59 1.03 30.14
CA ASN A 186 8.40 0.14 30.96
C ASN A 186 9.88 0.56 31.08
N GLY A 187 10.28 1.74 30.54
CA GLY A 187 11.65 2.24 30.54
C GLY A 187 12.64 1.26 29.87
N PHE A 188 13.81 1.08 30.48
CA PHE A 188 14.85 0.16 29.95
C PHE A 188 14.41 -1.31 29.85
N ARG A 189 13.48 -1.74 30.68
CA ARG A 189 12.92 -3.11 30.58
C ARG A 189 12.04 -3.25 29.35
N GLY A 190 11.35 -2.18 28.94
CA GLY A 190 10.60 -2.14 27.70
C GLY A 190 11.46 -2.29 26.47
N VAL A 191 12.70 -1.74 26.47
CA VAL A 191 13.68 -1.96 25.39
C VAL A 191 14.00 -3.44 25.27
N GLY A 192 14.30 -4.12 26.38
CA GLY A 192 14.59 -5.55 26.39
C GLY A 192 13.43 -6.41 25.91
N SER A 193 12.19 -6.03 26.21
CA SER A 193 10.99 -6.70 25.71
C SER A 193 10.83 -6.52 24.21
N THR A 194 10.99 -5.30 23.71
CA THR A 194 10.87 -5.00 22.27
C THR A 194 12.00 -5.62 21.46
N LEU A 195 13.21 -5.70 22.00
CA LEU A 195 14.36 -6.35 21.31
C LEU A 195 14.17 -7.86 21.12
N LYS A 196 13.36 -8.51 21.94
CA LYS A 196 12.99 -9.93 21.69
C LYS A 196 12.23 -10.09 20.39
N GLU A 197 11.48 -9.06 20.01
CA GLU A 197 10.69 -9.02 18.78
C GLU A 197 11.46 -8.42 17.59
N PHE A 198 12.80 -8.55 17.58
CA PHE A 198 13.66 -8.03 16.51
C PHE A 198 13.32 -8.58 15.12
N SER A 199 12.65 -9.73 15.05
CA SER A 199 12.17 -10.30 13.79
C SER A 199 11.04 -9.47 13.14
N LEU A 200 10.33 -8.62 13.90
CA LEU A 200 9.19 -7.85 13.40
C LEU A 200 9.52 -6.90 12.26
N PRO A 201 10.53 -5.99 12.35
CA PRO A 201 10.84 -5.09 11.25
C PRO A 201 11.22 -5.85 9.99
N ILE A 202 11.93 -6.96 10.12
CA ILE A 202 12.31 -7.83 9.01
C ILE A 202 11.04 -8.44 8.38
N SER A 203 10.18 -9.05 9.20
CA SER A 203 8.94 -9.68 8.74
C SER A 203 7.98 -8.67 8.07
N MET A 204 7.84 -7.47 8.65
CA MET A 204 7.01 -6.40 8.10
C MET A 204 7.54 -5.91 6.75
N SER A 205 8.86 -5.68 6.65
CA SER A 205 9.52 -5.22 5.42
C SER A 205 9.38 -6.24 4.29
N PHE A 206 9.67 -7.51 4.55
CA PHE A 206 9.52 -8.57 3.54
C PHE A 206 8.07 -8.79 3.12
N ARG A 207 7.13 -8.61 4.03
CA ARG A 207 5.70 -8.72 3.71
C ARG A 207 5.25 -7.60 2.77
N LEU A 208 5.62 -6.35 3.08
CA LEU A 208 5.31 -5.21 2.23
C LEU A 208 5.95 -5.37 0.84
N PHE A 209 7.25 -5.59 0.81
CA PHE A 209 8.00 -5.77 -0.43
C PHE A 209 7.48 -6.96 -1.25
N GLY A 210 7.32 -8.12 -0.61
CA GLY A 210 6.89 -9.35 -1.30
C GLY A 210 5.50 -9.25 -1.91
N ALA A 211 4.57 -8.58 -1.23
CA ALA A 211 3.23 -8.36 -1.75
C ALA A 211 3.23 -7.44 -2.98
N MET A 212 3.94 -6.31 -2.91
CA MET A 212 4.06 -5.37 -4.02
C MET A 212 4.80 -5.99 -5.21
N LEU A 213 5.92 -6.68 -4.92
CA LEU A 213 6.70 -7.37 -5.93
C LEU A 213 5.88 -8.45 -6.65
N SER A 214 5.10 -9.23 -5.93
CA SER A 214 4.25 -10.26 -6.55
C SER A 214 3.20 -9.65 -7.48
N GLY A 215 2.59 -8.54 -7.08
CA GLY A 215 1.64 -7.78 -7.91
C GLY A 215 2.28 -7.26 -9.19
N LEU A 216 3.44 -6.63 -9.07
CA LEU A 216 4.23 -6.13 -10.20
C LEU A 216 4.58 -7.26 -11.18
N LEU A 217 5.14 -8.37 -10.68
CA LEU A 217 5.54 -9.50 -11.52
C LEU A 217 4.35 -10.17 -12.22
N VAL A 218 3.20 -10.29 -11.55
CA VAL A 218 1.98 -10.82 -12.18
C VAL A 218 1.51 -9.89 -13.30
N THR A 219 1.53 -8.59 -13.06
CA THR A 219 1.13 -7.59 -14.07
C THR A 219 2.07 -7.64 -15.28
N GLU A 220 3.39 -7.67 -15.07
CA GLU A 220 4.38 -7.80 -16.13
C GLU A 220 4.22 -9.12 -16.92
N LEU A 221 3.98 -10.23 -16.22
CA LEU A 221 3.73 -11.54 -16.86
C LEU A 221 2.49 -11.49 -17.77
N VAL A 222 1.41 -10.82 -17.32
CA VAL A 222 0.18 -10.69 -18.12
C VAL A 222 0.41 -9.79 -19.33
N TYR A 223 1.18 -8.70 -19.19
CA TYR A 223 1.59 -7.86 -20.32
C TYR A 223 2.47 -8.60 -21.33
N TYR A 224 3.36 -9.46 -20.84
CA TYR A 224 4.22 -10.27 -21.71
C TYR A 224 3.41 -11.32 -22.50
N THR A 225 2.34 -11.84 -21.92
CA THR A 225 1.48 -12.83 -22.58
C THR A 225 0.50 -12.13 -23.52
N ILE A 226 0.92 -11.86 -24.72
CA ILE A 226 0.33 -10.98 -25.74
C ILE A 226 -1.15 -11.24 -26.02
N MET A 227 -1.55 -12.49 -25.98
CA MET A 227 -2.93 -12.89 -26.27
C MET A 227 -3.96 -12.33 -25.26
N LEU A 228 -3.52 -11.91 -24.09
CA LEU A 228 -4.36 -11.42 -23.00
C LEU A 228 -4.22 -9.91 -22.78
N SER A 229 -3.44 -9.23 -23.62
CA SER A 229 -2.84 -7.91 -23.40
C SER A 229 -3.81 -6.72 -23.42
N ILE A 230 -5.06 -6.86 -23.84
CA ILE A 230 -5.94 -5.69 -24.05
C ILE A 230 -6.84 -5.42 -22.83
N VAL A 231 -7.46 -6.43 -22.26
CA VAL A 231 -8.46 -6.27 -21.18
C VAL A 231 -8.00 -6.88 -19.87
N LEU A 232 -7.37 -8.06 -19.94
CA LEU A 232 -6.98 -8.81 -18.75
C LEU A 232 -5.96 -8.09 -17.88
N PRO A 233 -4.91 -7.41 -18.42
CA PRO A 233 -3.96 -6.66 -17.61
C PRO A 233 -4.61 -5.60 -16.73
N VAL A 234 -5.57 -4.86 -17.28
CA VAL A 234 -6.28 -3.81 -16.52
C VAL A 234 -7.07 -4.41 -15.37
N ILE A 235 -7.80 -5.49 -15.62
CA ILE A 235 -8.59 -6.17 -14.58
C ILE A 235 -7.68 -6.74 -13.51
N VAL A 236 -6.60 -7.42 -13.91
CA VAL A 236 -5.62 -8.02 -13.00
C VAL A 236 -4.92 -6.92 -12.19
N ALA A 237 -4.42 -5.87 -12.84
CA ALA A 237 -3.75 -4.77 -12.16
C ALA A 237 -4.68 -4.12 -11.12
N VAL A 238 -5.91 -3.75 -11.50
CA VAL A 238 -6.86 -3.11 -10.57
C VAL A 238 -7.22 -4.03 -9.42
N LEU A 239 -7.57 -5.29 -9.68
CA LEU A 239 -7.97 -6.24 -8.64
C LEU A 239 -6.80 -6.56 -7.69
N PHE A 240 -5.62 -6.86 -8.25
CA PHE A 240 -4.45 -7.16 -7.43
C PHE A 240 -4.00 -5.96 -6.61
N THR A 241 -3.87 -4.80 -7.25
CA THR A 241 -3.38 -3.60 -6.55
C THR A 241 -4.37 -3.15 -5.47
N LEU A 242 -5.68 -3.15 -5.75
CA LEU A 242 -6.68 -2.77 -4.75
C LEU A 242 -6.72 -3.77 -3.58
N LEU A 243 -6.71 -5.07 -3.89
CA LEU A 243 -6.70 -6.12 -2.86
C LEU A 243 -5.43 -6.02 -2.00
N HIS A 244 -4.25 -5.84 -2.62
CA HIS A 244 -3.00 -5.66 -1.89
C HIS A 244 -3.00 -4.40 -1.06
N ALA A 245 -3.49 -3.27 -1.59
CA ALA A 245 -3.62 -2.03 -0.85
C ALA A 245 -4.42 -2.20 0.45
N LEU A 246 -5.57 -2.85 0.36
CA LEU A 246 -6.43 -3.10 1.53
C LEU A 246 -5.78 -4.06 2.53
N ILE A 247 -5.28 -5.20 2.04
CA ILE A 247 -4.68 -6.22 2.91
C ILE A 247 -3.44 -5.68 3.60
N GLN A 248 -2.52 -5.03 2.86
CA GLN A 248 -1.27 -4.53 3.45
C GLN A 248 -1.51 -3.40 4.44
N THR A 249 -2.43 -2.49 4.11
CA THR A 249 -2.85 -1.43 5.05
C THR A 249 -3.36 -2.04 6.35
N TYR A 250 -4.29 -2.98 6.27
CA TYR A 250 -4.87 -3.63 7.45
C TYR A 250 -3.83 -4.42 8.25
N VAL A 251 -3.04 -5.25 7.57
CA VAL A 251 -2.08 -6.15 8.24
C VAL A 251 -0.98 -5.36 8.94
N LEU A 252 -0.38 -4.35 8.30
CA LEU A 252 0.68 -3.57 8.94
C LEU A 252 0.15 -2.76 10.13
N THR A 253 -0.98 -2.09 9.95
CA THR A 253 -1.58 -1.28 11.02
C THR A 253 -2.05 -2.12 12.19
N MET A 254 -2.64 -3.29 11.93
CA MET A 254 -3.06 -4.25 12.95
C MET A 254 -1.87 -4.81 13.74
N LEU A 255 -0.82 -5.27 13.03
CA LEU A 255 0.38 -5.81 13.68
C LEU A 255 1.09 -4.75 14.51
N THR A 256 1.31 -3.56 13.95
CA THR A 256 1.96 -2.46 14.71
C THR A 256 1.17 -2.11 15.97
N SER A 257 -0.15 -2.04 15.85
CA SER A 257 -1.05 -1.74 16.98
C SER A 257 -1.01 -2.82 18.04
N MET A 258 -1.05 -4.11 17.64
CA MET A 258 -1.02 -5.25 18.54
C MET A 258 0.31 -5.33 19.30
N PHE A 259 1.44 -5.28 18.59
CA PHE A 259 2.75 -5.33 19.24
C PHE A 259 3.07 -4.10 20.08
N TYR A 260 2.60 -2.93 19.66
CA TYR A 260 2.69 -1.72 20.52
C TYR A 260 1.93 -1.92 21.83
N GLY A 261 0.72 -2.49 21.77
CA GLY A 261 -0.06 -2.83 22.96
C GLY A 261 0.67 -3.81 23.87
N GLU A 262 1.21 -4.88 23.31
CA GLU A 262 1.95 -5.92 24.04
C GLU A 262 3.18 -5.37 24.77
N VAL A 263 4.06 -4.64 24.07
CA VAL A 263 5.31 -4.13 24.70
C VAL A 263 5.06 -2.96 25.65
N SER A 264 3.95 -2.23 25.49
CA SER A 264 3.57 -1.11 26.34
C SER A 264 2.70 -1.51 27.53
N GLU A 265 2.32 -2.78 27.65
CA GLU A 265 1.57 -3.24 28.82
C GLU A 265 2.42 -3.11 30.09
N PRO A 266 1.89 -2.43 31.14
CA PRO A 266 2.65 -2.25 32.38
C PRO A 266 2.94 -3.61 33.05
N HIS A 267 4.22 -3.90 33.29
CA HIS A 267 4.59 -5.07 34.07
C HIS A 267 3.98 -4.99 35.48
N GLN A 268 3.00 -5.84 35.75
CA GLN A 268 2.48 -5.99 37.11
C GLN A 268 3.65 -6.39 38.03
N LYS A 269 3.98 -5.51 38.98
CA LYS A 269 4.86 -5.89 40.10
C LYS A 269 4.21 -7.10 40.76
N LYS A 270 4.77 -8.29 40.61
CA LYS A 270 4.42 -9.43 41.45
C LYS A 270 4.61 -8.94 42.90
N ASN A 271 3.52 -8.62 43.60
CA ASN A 271 3.54 -8.46 45.03
C ASN A 271 4.05 -9.79 45.60
N LYS A 272 5.32 -9.81 45.95
CA LYS A 272 5.84 -10.82 46.88
C LYS A 272 5.17 -10.53 48.23
N LYS A 273 3.98 -11.05 48.44
CA LYS A 273 3.51 -11.34 49.79
C LYS A 273 4.28 -12.58 50.24
N GLY A 274 5.29 -12.35 51.04
CA GLY A 274 5.96 -13.36 51.85
C GLY A 274 5.08 -13.85 52.98
#